data_85d3d35ca9f92d3a1dba5990705cdc70
#
_entry.id   85d3d35ca9f92d3a1dba5990705cdc70
#
_cell.length_a   1.000
_cell.length_b   1.000
_cell.length_c   1.000
_cell.angle_alpha   90.00
_cell.angle_beta   90.00
_cell.angle_gamma   90.00
#
_symmetry.space_group_name_H-M   'P 1'
#
loop_
_entity.id
_entity.type
_entity.pdbx_description
1 polymer ?
#
loop_
_entity_poly.entity_id
_entity_poly.type
_entity_poly.pdbx_seq_one_letter_code
_entity_poly.pdbx_strand_id
1 'polypeptide(L)'
;GDPLLVIDPTETRKELADAQKELTEAERGVSDAQLEVSKAQSDLSAAQRKLSRLHITAPFTGKLIPAKDSDDKDVSFRVGEQVSEGQVIGYMVNDRQMKLTLAFSAEYARSIRTGQSATVSIASAMSEVSGTVSSVETAQQISSEGVRVIRVGITVNNPGSLTKGMTATATINTGRLGAIYPANAGTLEYSREEAVTAQMSGEIIKLNGTSYSTYNGGALIMSLSSDASQDEIAAAQNGIAAANRTVDSAKTAANEKRAHIA
;
A
#
# COMPACT_ATOMS: atom_id res chain seq x y z
N GLY A 1 -70.71 27.56 42.48
CA GLY A 1 -69.65 28.53 42.53
C GLY A 1 -69.30 28.91 41.11
N ASP A 2 -69.60 30.11 40.71
CA ASP A 2 -69.22 30.63 39.38
C ASP A 2 -67.70 30.94 39.38
N PRO A 3 -66.96 30.72 38.30
CA PRO A 3 -65.56 31.00 38.21
C PRO A 3 -65.33 32.52 38.31
N LEU A 4 -64.48 32.92 39.23
CA LEU A 4 -64.15 34.32 39.53
C LEU A 4 -63.25 34.97 38.46
N LEU A 5 -62.59 34.17 37.64
CA LEU A 5 -61.73 34.68 36.57
C LEU A 5 -61.57 33.60 35.50
N VAL A 6 -61.71 33.96 34.27
CA VAL A 6 -61.35 33.13 33.09
C VAL A 6 -60.16 33.76 32.43
N ILE A 7 -59.02 33.14 32.51
CA ILE A 7 -57.80 33.56 31.81
C ILE A 7 -57.85 32.98 30.39
N ASP A 8 -57.75 33.81 29.38
CA ASP A 8 -57.60 33.39 27.98
C ASP A 8 -56.20 32.91 27.73
N PRO A 9 -55.95 31.60 27.49
CA PRO A 9 -54.62 31.08 27.28
C PRO A 9 -54.07 31.25 25.85
N THR A 10 -54.79 31.95 24.98
CA THR A 10 -54.47 32.01 23.54
C THR A 10 -53.13 32.70 23.28
N GLU A 11 -52.84 33.78 23.95
CA GLU A 11 -51.58 34.52 23.82
C GLU A 11 -50.39 33.72 24.35
N THR A 12 -50.54 33.17 25.55
CA THR A 12 -49.49 32.29 26.17
C THR A 12 -49.19 31.03 25.36
N ARG A 13 -50.21 30.45 24.72
CA ARG A 13 -50.02 29.31 23.80
C ARG A 13 -49.27 29.71 22.57
N LYS A 14 -49.51 30.91 22.02
CA LYS A 14 -48.78 31.40 20.86
C LYS A 14 -47.34 31.69 21.22
N GLU A 15 -47.08 32.37 22.33
CA GLU A 15 -45.73 32.61 22.81
C GLU A 15 -44.94 31.30 23.05
N LEU A 16 -45.58 30.28 23.64
CA LEU A 16 -44.97 28.99 23.82
C LEU A 16 -44.63 28.29 22.47
N ALA A 17 -45.55 28.38 21.49
CA ALA A 17 -45.32 27.78 20.16
C ALA A 17 -44.18 28.51 19.43
N ASP A 18 -44.11 29.82 19.52
CA ASP A 18 -43.02 30.62 18.91
C ASP A 18 -41.68 30.31 19.60
N ALA A 19 -41.64 30.20 20.93
CA ALA A 19 -40.44 29.81 21.69
C ALA A 19 -39.97 28.38 21.36
N GLN A 20 -40.91 27.42 21.20
CA GLN A 20 -40.60 26.05 20.78
C GLN A 20 -40.02 26.03 19.36
N LYS A 21 -40.51 26.84 18.45
CA LYS A 21 -39.98 26.97 17.11
C LYS A 21 -38.54 27.53 17.14
N GLU A 22 -38.31 28.57 17.90
CA GLU A 22 -36.95 29.13 18.05
C GLU A 22 -35.97 28.17 18.68
N LEU A 23 -36.40 27.34 19.68
CA LEU A 23 -35.58 26.27 20.23
C LEU A 23 -35.24 25.22 19.16
N THR A 24 -36.21 24.80 18.35
CA THR A 24 -36.00 23.82 17.27
C THR A 24 -34.99 24.36 16.23
N GLU A 25 -35.08 25.65 15.89
CA GLU A 25 -34.13 26.28 14.99
C GLU A 25 -32.71 26.35 15.59
N ALA A 26 -32.61 26.65 16.87
CA ALA A 26 -31.31 26.66 17.58
C ALA A 26 -30.71 25.27 17.72
N GLU A 27 -31.52 24.22 17.97
CA GLU A 27 -31.06 22.83 18.01
C GLU A 27 -30.59 22.35 16.64
N ARG A 28 -31.24 22.77 15.53
CA ARG A 28 -30.74 22.54 14.16
C ARG A 28 -29.39 23.21 13.96
N GLY A 29 -29.21 24.46 14.43
CA GLY A 29 -27.94 25.15 14.37
C GLY A 29 -26.82 24.40 15.11
N VAL A 30 -27.11 23.73 16.22
CA VAL A 30 -26.15 22.83 16.91
C VAL A 30 -25.80 21.64 16.06
N SER A 31 -26.81 21.00 15.41
CA SER A 31 -26.58 19.85 14.54
C SER A 31 -25.73 20.21 13.31
N ASP A 32 -26.01 21.36 12.69
CA ASP A 32 -25.26 21.84 11.54
C ASP A 32 -23.80 22.17 11.92
N ALA A 33 -23.59 22.80 13.06
CA ALA A 33 -22.25 23.08 13.58
C ALA A 33 -21.47 21.78 13.91
N GLN A 34 -22.13 20.74 14.42
CA GLN A 34 -21.51 19.43 14.64
C GLN A 34 -21.11 18.75 13.33
N LEU A 35 -21.90 18.93 12.27
CA LEU A 35 -21.56 18.43 10.94
C LEU A 35 -20.28 19.10 10.41
N GLU A 36 -20.13 20.39 10.64
CA GLU A 36 -18.92 21.16 10.31
C GLU A 36 -17.67 20.62 11.03
N VAL A 37 -17.79 20.26 12.32
CA VAL A 37 -16.70 19.62 13.08
C VAL A 37 -16.33 18.28 12.44
N SER A 38 -17.32 17.46 12.08
CA SER A 38 -17.08 16.16 11.46
C SER A 38 -16.37 16.31 10.11
N LYS A 39 -16.73 17.31 9.32
CA LYS A 39 -16.06 17.64 8.06
C LYS A 39 -14.61 18.06 8.29
N ALA A 40 -14.37 18.97 9.21
CA ALA A 40 -13.01 19.44 9.54
C ALA A 40 -12.12 18.29 10.07
N GLN A 41 -12.68 17.33 10.83
CA GLN A 41 -11.98 16.13 11.26
C GLN A 41 -11.62 15.20 10.08
N SER A 42 -12.50 15.09 9.09
CA SER A 42 -12.23 14.34 7.85
C SER A 42 -11.09 15.00 7.07
N ASP A 43 -11.08 16.32 6.98
CA ASP A 43 -10.03 17.08 6.28
C ASP A 43 -8.68 16.89 6.98
N LEU A 44 -8.63 16.94 8.32
CA LEU A 44 -7.41 16.64 9.09
C LEU A 44 -6.92 15.21 8.82
N SER A 45 -7.83 14.23 8.81
CA SER A 45 -7.48 12.84 8.52
C SER A 45 -6.94 12.68 7.10
N ALA A 46 -7.45 13.42 6.13
CA ALA A 46 -6.94 13.44 4.76
C ALA A 46 -5.54 14.06 4.68
N ALA A 47 -5.31 15.19 5.37
CA ALA A 47 -4.00 15.84 5.45
C ALA A 47 -2.95 14.92 6.12
N GLN A 48 -3.32 14.23 7.21
CA GLN A 48 -2.45 13.27 7.88
C GLN A 48 -2.08 12.07 6.99
N ARG A 49 -3.04 11.57 6.18
CA ARG A 49 -2.73 10.53 5.18
C ARG A 49 -1.76 11.02 4.12
N LYS A 50 -1.87 12.27 3.67
CA LYS A 50 -0.89 12.87 2.75
C LYS A 50 0.49 12.94 3.41
N LEU A 51 0.58 13.39 4.66
CA LEU A 51 1.84 13.43 5.40
C LEU A 51 2.48 12.03 5.52
N SER A 52 1.68 10.98 5.77
CA SER A 52 2.21 9.62 5.86
C SER A 52 2.82 9.12 4.54
N ARG A 53 2.35 9.64 3.39
CA ARG A 53 2.91 9.31 2.07
C ARG A 53 4.30 9.92 1.80
N LEU A 54 4.70 10.90 2.62
CA LEU A 54 6.08 11.42 2.59
C LEU A 54 7.10 10.44 3.19
N HIS A 55 6.62 9.39 3.89
CA HIS A 55 7.46 8.30 4.38
C HIS A 55 7.44 7.14 3.41
N ILE A 56 8.55 6.94 2.72
CA ILE A 56 8.72 5.82 1.79
C ILE A 56 9.24 4.63 2.58
N THR A 57 8.43 3.58 2.64
CA THR A 57 8.71 2.37 3.45
C THR A 57 8.86 1.14 2.57
N ALA A 58 9.55 0.13 3.09
CA ALA A 58 9.71 -1.15 2.42
C ALA A 58 8.37 -1.92 2.37
N PRO A 59 7.87 -2.32 1.19
CA PRO A 59 6.59 -3.01 1.05
C PRO A 59 6.61 -4.42 1.64
N PHE A 60 7.76 -5.04 1.74
CA PHE A 60 7.98 -6.34 2.38
C PHE A 60 9.44 -6.48 2.82
N THR A 61 9.74 -7.54 3.59
CA THR A 61 11.11 -7.84 4.00
C THR A 61 11.92 -8.35 2.82
N GLY A 62 12.97 -7.61 2.44
CA GLY A 62 13.78 -7.91 1.26
C GLY A 62 14.96 -6.97 1.15
N LYS A 63 15.64 -7.05 0.01
CA LYS A 63 16.79 -6.22 -0.35
C LYS A 63 16.34 -5.10 -1.30
N LEU A 64 16.80 -3.89 -1.05
CA LEU A 64 16.56 -2.76 -1.93
C LEU A 64 17.63 -2.71 -3.02
N ILE A 65 17.21 -2.86 -4.26
CA ILE A 65 18.05 -2.68 -5.45
C ILE A 65 17.75 -1.30 -6.04
N PRO A 66 18.75 -0.48 -6.34
CA PRO A 66 18.52 0.84 -6.93
C PRO A 66 17.86 0.74 -8.32
N ALA A 67 17.09 1.74 -8.67
CA ALA A 67 16.67 1.92 -10.06
C ALA A 67 17.89 2.19 -10.95
N LYS A 68 17.75 1.88 -12.23
CA LYS A 68 18.77 2.22 -13.25
C LYS A 68 18.34 3.46 -14.02
N ASP A 69 19.29 4.29 -14.36
CA ASP A 69 19.09 5.39 -15.30
C ASP A 69 19.15 4.93 -16.77
N SER A 70 19.05 5.88 -17.69
CA SER A 70 19.15 5.62 -19.14
C SER A 70 20.49 5.04 -19.57
N ASP A 71 21.54 5.23 -18.79
CA ASP A 71 22.90 4.73 -19.05
C ASP A 71 23.21 3.42 -18.28
N ASP A 72 22.18 2.76 -17.72
CA ASP A 72 22.28 1.53 -16.90
C ASP A 72 23.09 1.69 -15.61
N LYS A 73 23.21 2.94 -15.11
CA LYS A 73 23.86 3.25 -13.84
C LYS A 73 22.86 3.28 -12.70
N ASP A 74 23.32 2.91 -11.52
CA ASP A 74 22.52 2.95 -10.30
C ASP A 74 22.13 4.39 -9.95
N VAL A 75 20.82 4.64 -9.84
CA VAL A 75 20.32 5.91 -9.33
C VAL A 75 20.59 5.97 -7.83
N SER A 76 21.23 7.03 -7.38
CA SER A 76 21.51 7.28 -5.96
C SER A 76 20.84 8.57 -5.51
N PHE A 77 20.33 8.57 -4.30
CA PHE A 77 19.64 9.71 -3.68
C PHE A 77 20.47 10.30 -2.55
N ARG A 78 20.34 11.61 -2.32
CA ARG A 78 21.01 12.34 -1.25
C ARG A 78 20.01 13.20 -0.47
N VAL A 79 20.28 13.43 0.79
CA VAL A 79 19.54 14.42 1.58
C VAL A 79 19.67 15.80 0.95
N GLY A 80 18.56 16.53 0.85
CA GLY A 80 18.46 17.82 0.14
C GLY A 80 18.04 17.69 -1.33
N GLU A 81 17.93 16.49 -1.88
CA GLU A 81 17.53 16.27 -3.26
C GLU A 81 15.99 16.23 -3.38
N GLN A 82 15.46 16.76 -4.49
CA GLN A 82 14.03 16.75 -4.78
C GLN A 82 13.62 15.45 -5.45
N VAL A 83 12.52 14.88 -4.97
CA VAL A 83 11.89 13.69 -5.54
C VAL A 83 10.49 14.06 -6.02
N SER A 84 10.12 13.57 -7.19
CA SER A 84 8.80 13.77 -7.78
C SER A 84 7.86 12.62 -7.44
N GLU A 85 6.56 12.92 -7.36
CA GLU A 85 5.52 11.88 -7.23
C GLU A 85 5.60 10.88 -8.40
N GLY A 86 5.53 9.58 -8.08
CA GLY A 86 5.67 8.50 -9.04
C GLY A 86 7.12 8.12 -9.38
N GLN A 87 8.10 8.88 -8.92
CA GLN A 87 9.51 8.56 -9.17
C GLN A 87 9.89 7.23 -8.51
N VAL A 88 10.52 6.35 -9.29
CA VAL A 88 11.01 5.06 -8.80
C VAL A 88 12.30 5.28 -7.99
N ILE A 89 12.27 4.91 -6.73
CA ILE A 89 13.42 4.96 -5.82
C ILE A 89 14.31 3.74 -6.00
N GLY A 90 13.70 2.60 -6.24
CA GLY A 90 14.36 1.31 -6.42
C GLY A 90 13.35 0.18 -6.44
N TYR A 91 13.85 -1.03 -6.33
CA TYR A 91 13.05 -2.25 -6.32
C TYR A 91 13.34 -3.05 -5.06
N MET A 92 12.31 -3.33 -4.27
CA MET A 92 12.42 -4.32 -3.21
C MET A 92 12.33 -5.71 -3.82
N VAL A 93 13.32 -6.56 -3.51
CA VAL A 93 13.39 -7.92 -4.01
C VAL A 93 13.55 -8.92 -2.88
N ASN A 94 12.93 -10.09 -3.04
CA ASN A 94 13.28 -11.23 -2.21
C ASN A 94 14.37 -12.03 -2.93
N ASP A 95 15.61 -11.79 -2.54
CA ASP A 95 16.80 -12.43 -3.09
C ASP A 95 17.16 -13.77 -2.43
N ARG A 96 16.47 -14.15 -1.35
CA ARG A 96 16.70 -15.44 -0.66
C ARG A 96 16.16 -16.62 -1.48
N GLN A 97 15.17 -16.37 -2.30
CA GLN A 97 14.58 -17.35 -3.19
C GLN A 97 14.50 -16.79 -4.59
N MET A 98 14.90 -17.63 -5.56
CA MET A 98 14.80 -17.35 -6.97
C MET A 98 13.71 -18.21 -7.58
N LYS A 99 13.12 -17.74 -8.67
CA LYS A 99 12.12 -18.44 -9.46
C LYS A 99 12.70 -18.72 -10.84
N LEU A 100 12.54 -19.96 -11.27
CA LEU A 100 12.93 -20.41 -12.60
C LEU A 100 11.71 -21.03 -13.28
N THR A 101 11.34 -20.53 -14.45
CA THR A 101 10.25 -21.10 -15.24
C THR A 101 10.82 -21.76 -16.47
N LEU A 102 10.55 -23.06 -16.64
CA LEU A 102 11.05 -23.88 -17.73
C LEU A 102 9.92 -24.57 -18.48
N ALA A 103 10.15 -24.82 -19.77
CA ALA A 103 9.25 -25.59 -20.61
C ALA A 103 9.68 -27.06 -20.62
N PHE A 104 8.75 -27.95 -20.33
CA PHE A 104 8.93 -29.42 -20.41
C PHE A 104 7.97 -29.99 -21.43
N SER A 105 8.31 -31.12 -22.04
CA SER A 105 7.40 -31.82 -22.99
C SER A 105 6.07 -32.10 -22.30
N ALA A 106 4.97 -31.85 -23.01
CA ALA A 106 3.61 -32.10 -22.51
C ALA A 106 3.33 -33.56 -22.18
N GLU A 107 4.10 -34.50 -22.70
CA GLU A 107 4.00 -35.93 -22.33
C GLU A 107 4.28 -36.17 -20.84
N TYR A 108 5.12 -35.35 -20.23
CA TYR A 108 5.47 -35.43 -18.80
C TYR A 108 4.50 -34.73 -17.87
N ALA A 109 3.44 -34.07 -18.39
CA ALA A 109 2.50 -33.30 -17.61
C ALA A 109 1.86 -34.07 -16.43
N ARG A 110 1.69 -35.38 -16.59
CA ARG A 110 1.15 -36.26 -15.55
C ARG A 110 2.19 -36.75 -14.54
N SER A 111 3.46 -36.64 -14.86
CA SER A 111 4.59 -37.13 -14.06
C SER A 111 5.25 -36.02 -13.24
N ILE A 112 5.16 -34.77 -13.68
CA ILE A 112 5.67 -33.62 -12.95
C ILE A 112 4.57 -33.08 -12.02
N ARG A 113 4.91 -32.96 -10.75
CA ARG A 113 4.00 -32.46 -9.69
C ARG A 113 4.69 -31.45 -8.79
N THR A 114 3.91 -30.54 -8.23
CA THR A 114 4.39 -29.63 -7.19
C THR A 114 4.97 -30.40 -6.01
N GLY A 115 6.04 -29.86 -5.42
CA GLY A 115 6.78 -30.49 -4.32
C GLY A 115 7.89 -31.45 -4.73
N GLN A 116 8.02 -31.80 -6.01
CA GLN A 116 9.12 -32.63 -6.47
C GLN A 116 10.45 -31.88 -6.43
N SER A 117 11.51 -32.64 -6.12
CA SER A 117 12.87 -32.12 -6.12
C SER A 117 13.37 -31.88 -7.55
N ALA A 118 14.07 -30.79 -7.73
CA ALA A 118 14.77 -30.46 -8.96
C ALA A 118 16.24 -30.12 -8.66
N THR A 119 17.13 -30.49 -9.54
CA THR A 119 18.52 -30.02 -9.54
C THR A 119 18.63 -28.93 -10.58
N VAL A 120 18.99 -27.73 -10.15
CA VAL A 120 19.12 -26.55 -11.01
C VAL A 120 20.59 -26.30 -11.28
N SER A 121 20.98 -26.32 -12.55
CA SER A 121 22.34 -26.04 -13.03
C SER A 121 22.42 -24.63 -13.60
N ILE A 122 23.38 -23.84 -13.11
CA ILE A 122 23.61 -22.46 -13.51
C ILE A 122 25.01 -22.38 -14.13
N ALA A 123 25.06 -22.32 -15.46
CA ALA A 123 26.33 -22.38 -16.19
C ALA A 123 27.27 -21.23 -15.86
N SER A 124 26.74 -19.98 -15.70
CA SER A 124 27.53 -18.80 -15.39
C SER A 124 28.15 -18.83 -13.99
N ALA A 125 27.53 -19.54 -13.05
CA ALA A 125 28.05 -19.72 -11.68
C ALA A 125 28.81 -21.03 -11.49
N MET A 126 28.86 -21.89 -12.52
CA MET A 126 29.44 -23.25 -12.45
C MET A 126 28.96 -24.02 -11.21
N SER A 127 27.69 -23.86 -10.87
CA SER A 127 27.09 -24.40 -9.64
C SER A 127 25.78 -25.13 -9.92
N GLU A 128 25.53 -26.12 -9.09
CA GLU A 128 24.24 -26.79 -8.99
C GLU A 128 23.61 -26.50 -7.64
N VAL A 129 22.34 -26.16 -7.66
CA VAL A 129 21.57 -25.86 -6.46
C VAL A 129 20.29 -26.68 -6.43
N SER A 130 19.83 -27.00 -5.25
CA SER A 130 18.57 -27.72 -5.07
C SER A 130 17.40 -26.76 -5.29
N GLY A 131 16.42 -27.23 -6.07
CA GLY A 131 15.16 -26.55 -6.29
C GLY A 131 13.97 -27.44 -5.96
N THR A 132 12.80 -26.86 -5.93
CA THR A 132 11.53 -27.56 -5.75
C THR A 132 10.52 -27.07 -6.78
N VAL A 133 9.80 -27.99 -7.41
CA VAL A 133 8.71 -27.65 -8.31
C VAL A 133 7.61 -26.91 -7.54
N SER A 134 7.41 -25.66 -7.86
CA SER A 134 6.44 -24.77 -7.17
C SER A 134 5.10 -24.66 -7.91
N SER A 135 5.12 -24.81 -9.25
CA SER A 135 3.92 -24.77 -10.06
C SER A 135 4.05 -25.62 -11.32
N VAL A 136 2.94 -26.15 -11.79
CA VAL A 136 2.84 -26.87 -13.06
C VAL A 136 1.63 -26.29 -13.80
N GLU A 137 1.88 -25.61 -14.92
CA GLU A 137 0.80 -25.11 -15.77
C GLU A 137 0.39 -26.24 -16.72
N THR A 138 -0.83 -26.73 -16.54
CA THR A 138 -1.37 -27.82 -17.36
C THR A 138 -1.84 -27.38 -18.76
N ALA A 139 -1.96 -26.07 -18.98
CA ALA A 139 -2.25 -25.51 -20.29
C ALA A 139 -1.08 -25.77 -21.24
N GLN A 140 -1.31 -26.58 -22.25
CA GLN A 140 -0.29 -26.93 -23.25
C GLN A 140 -0.07 -25.72 -24.17
N GLN A 141 1.18 -25.40 -24.41
CA GLN A 141 1.62 -24.38 -25.35
C GLN A 141 2.44 -25.03 -26.46
N ILE A 142 2.49 -24.39 -27.60
CA ILE A 142 3.39 -24.81 -28.69
C ILE A 142 4.64 -23.94 -28.56
N SER A 143 5.81 -24.59 -28.43
CA SER A 143 7.09 -23.90 -28.43
C SER A 143 7.40 -23.31 -29.82
N SER A 144 8.41 -22.45 -29.92
CA SER A 144 8.94 -21.94 -31.20
C SER A 144 9.35 -23.03 -32.19
N GLU A 145 9.65 -24.20 -31.66
CA GLU A 145 10.07 -25.40 -32.43
C GLU A 145 8.91 -26.33 -32.78
N GLY A 146 7.65 -25.93 -32.51
CA GLY A 146 6.44 -26.68 -32.79
C GLY A 146 6.15 -27.85 -31.84
N VAL A 147 6.87 -27.96 -30.74
CA VAL A 147 6.67 -29.00 -29.71
C VAL A 147 5.64 -28.57 -28.68
N ARG A 148 4.75 -29.49 -28.29
CA ARG A 148 3.81 -29.27 -27.19
C ARG A 148 4.54 -29.29 -25.83
N VAL A 149 4.47 -28.19 -25.09
CA VAL A 149 5.14 -28.06 -23.81
C VAL A 149 4.16 -27.60 -22.74
N ILE A 150 4.53 -27.86 -21.49
CA ILE A 150 3.94 -27.32 -20.29
C ILE A 150 4.98 -26.42 -19.59
N ARG A 151 4.53 -25.38 -18.91
CA ARG A 151 5.41 -24.55 -18.08
C ARG A 151 5.47 -25.09 -16.67
N VAL A 152 6.67 -25.19 -16.14
CA VAL A 152 6.94 -25.64 -14.78
C VAL A 152 7.74 -24.55 -14.07
N GLY A 153 7.18 -24.05 -12.98
CA GLY A 153 7.86 -23.14 -12.08
C GLY A 153 8.66 -23.91 -11.05
N ILE A 154 9.90 -23.54 -10.85
CA ILE A 154 10.82 -24.13 -9.87
C ILE A 154 11.30 -23.02 -8.94
N THR A 155 11.17 -23.21 -7.63
CA THR A 155 11.74 -22.32 -6.62
C THR A 155 13.11 -22.84 -6.21
N VAL A 156 14.09 -21.94 -6.19
CA VAL A 156 15.48 -22.23 -5.87
C VAL A 156 15.88 -21.39 -4.66
N ASN A 157 16.47 -22.00 -3.66
CA ASN A 157 17.07 -21.25 -2.56
C ASN A 157 18.38 -20.63 -3.04
N ASN A 158 18.51 -19.30 -2.84
CA ASN A 158 19.71 -18.58 -3.24
C ASN A 158 20.78 -18.69 -2.16
N PRO A 159 21.94 -19.29 -2.44
CA PRO A 159 23.05 -19.31 -1.48
C PRO A 159 23.75 -17.94 -1.33
N GLY A 160 23.31 -16.91 -2.05
CA GLY A 160 23.85 -15.55 -2.00
C GLY A 160 24.55 -15.11 -3.30
N SER A 161 24.78 -16.03 -4.22
CA SER A 161 25.50 -15.77 -5.49
C SER A 161 24.61 -15.69 -6.72
N LEU A 162 23.31 -16.02 -6.59
CA LEU A 162 22.39 -16.02 -7.72
C LEU A 162 21.74 -14.64 -7.88
N THR A 163 21.71 -14.17 -9.12
CA THR A 163 21.10 -12.89 -9.49
C THR A 163 20.07 -13.07 -10.60
N LYS A 164 19.12 -12.15 -10.69
CA LYS A 164 18.15 -12.08 -11.77
C LYS A 164 18.87 -12.01 -13.13
N GLY A 165 18.35 -12.73 -14.13
CA GLY A 165 18.88 -12.75 -15.48
C GLY A 165 19.92 -13.85 -15.73
N MET A 166 20.41 -14.57 -14.71
CA MET A 166 21.29 -15.71 -14.92
C MET A 166 20.53 -16.82 -15.64
N THR A 167 21.16 -17.39 -16.67
CA THR A 167 20.62 -18.53 -17.41
C THR A 167 20.79 -19.81 -16.59
N ALA A 168 19.71 -20.57 -16.47
CA ALA A 168 19.68 -21.81 -15.72
C ALA A 168 18.85 -22.87 -16.45
N THR A 169 19.17 -24.13 -16.19
CA THR A 169 18.37 -25.28 -16.56
C THR A 169 18.06 -26.11 -15.32
N ALA A 170 17.11 -27.04 -15.41
CA ALA A 170 16.81 -27.89 -14.26
C ALA A 170 16.42 -29.29 -14.69
N THR A 171 16.85 -30.24 -13.88
CA THR A 171 16.45 -31.65 -14.02
C THR A 171 15.48 -31.97 -12.89
N ILE A 172 14.29 -32.49 -13.25
CA ILE A 172 13.28 -32.94 -12.30
C ILE A 172 13.37 -34.46 -12.15
N ASN A 173 13.55 -34.93 -10.92
CA ASN A 173 13.57 -36.36 -10.64
C ASN A 173 12.16 -36.84 -10.29
N THR A 174 11.59 -37.65 -11.16
CA THR A 174 10.23 -38.21 -11.04
C THR A 174 10.18 -39.58 -10.39
N GLY A 175 11.32 -40.13 -9.97
CA GLY A 175 11.42 -41.46 -9.36
C GLY A 175 11.09 -42.58 -10.31
N ARG A 176 9.95 -42.52 -10.97
CA ARG A 176 9.43 -43.58 -11.84
C ARG A 176 9.98 -43.57 -13.28
N LEU A 177 10.17 -42.35 -13.82
CA LEU A 177 10.71 -42.13 -15.18
C LEU A 177 12.17 -41.65 -15.14
N GLY A 178 12.76 -41.52 -13.94
CA GLY A 178 14.09 -40.96 -13.78
C GLY A 178 14.12 -39.46 -13.94
N ALA A 179 15.24 -38.97 -14.47
CA ALA A 179 15.48 -37.53 -14.66
C ALA A 179 14.79 -37.03 -15.93
N ILE A 180 13.98 -35.99 -15.81
CA ILE A 180 13.32 -35.30 -16.92
C ILE A 180 13.99 -33.95 -17.14
N TYR A 181 14.29 -33.62 -18.37
CA TYR A 181 14.99 -32.43 -18.81
C TYR A 181 14.02 -31.46 -19.49
N PRO A 182 14.22 -30.13 -19.35
CA PRO A 182 13.43 -29.12 -20.04
C PRO A 182 13.81 -29.06 -21.55
N ALA A 183 12.91 -28.50 -22.34
CA ALA A 183 13.16 -28.24 -23.75
C ALA A 183 14.25 -27.18 -23.97
N ASN A 184 14.24 -26.14 -23.15
CA ASN A 184 15.17 -25.01 -23.25
C ASN A 184 15.59 -24.55 -21.85
N ALA A 185 16.72 -23.82 -21.76
CA ALA A 185 17.11 -23.10 -20.58
C ALA A 185 16.17 -21.91 -20.35
N GLY A 186 16.05 -21.48 -19.11
CA GLY A 186 15.33 -20.29 -18.68
C GLY A 186 16.24 -19.31 -17.96
N THR A 187 15.66 -18.22 -17.47
CA THR A 187 16.35 -17.22 -16.68
C THR A 187 15.85 -17.20 -15.25
N LEU A 188 16.75 -17.00 -14.30
CA LEU A 188 16.42 -16.80 -12.90
C LEU A 188 15.76 -15.44 -12.69
N GLU A 189 14.69 -15.42 -11.92
CA GLU A 189 13.98 -14.20 -11.48
C GLU A 189 13.88 -14.17 -9.96
N TYR A 190 13.73 -13.00 -9.38
CA TYR A 190 13.42 -12.90 -7.95
C TYR A 190 12.04 -13.51 -7.67
N SER A 191 11.89 -14.18 -6.53
CA SER A 191 10.59 -14.76 -6.15
C SER A 191 9.52 -13.69 -5.93
N ARG A 192 9.94 -12.50 -5.49
CA ARG A 192 9.12 -11.29 -5.39
C ARG A 192 9.97 -10.06 -5.72
N GLU A 193 9.41 -9.19 -6.53
CA GLU A 193 9.99 -7.91 -6.91
C GLU A 193 8.86 -6.87 -6.94
N GLU A 194 9.09 -5.71 -6.30
CA GLU A 194 8.11 -4.64 -6.23
C GLU A 194 8.82 -3.28 -6.29
N ALA A 195 8.35 -2.40 -7.15
CA ALA A 195 8.91 -1.06 -7.26
C ALA A 195 8.56 -0.23 -6.02
N VAL A 196 9.55 0.42 -5.46
CA VAL A 196 9.40 1.43 -4.41
C VAL A 196 9.35 2.78 -5.07
N THR A 197 8.21 3.45 -5.00
CA THR A 197 7.98 4.75 -5.63
C THR A 197 7.66 5.81 -4.58
N ALA A 198 8.03 7.05 -4.87
CA ALA A 198 7.58 8.19 -4.10
C ALA A 198 6.09 8.42 -4.35
N GLN A 199 5.29 8.47 -3.29
CA GLN A 199 3.84 8.69 -3.37
C GLN A 199 3.46 10.18 -3.37
N MET A 200 4.43 11.06 -3.14
CA MET A 200 4.32 12.52 -3.18
C MET A 200 5.67 13.13 -3.54
N SER A 201 5.63 14.33 -4.10
CA SER A 201 6.84 15.13 -4.32
C SER A 201 7.31 15.77 -3.02
N GLY A 202 8.62 15.90 -2.86
CA GLY A 202 9.22 16.55 -1.69
C GLY A 202 10.75 16.48 -1.70
N GLU A 203 11.36 17.19 -0.78
CA GLU A 203 12.80 17.15 -0.55
C GLU A 203 13.15 16.01 0.41
N ILE A 204 14.22 15.27 0.13
CA ILE A 204 14.71 14.21 1.01
C ILE A 204 15.32 14.83 2.26
N ILE A 205 14.66 14.64 3.42
CA ILE A 205 15.17 15.11 4.72
C ILE A 205 15.88 14.01 5.50
N LYS A 206 15.58 12.74 5.16
CA LYS A 206 16.21 11.60 5.82
C LYS A 206 16.31 10.43 4.87
N LEU A 207 17.46 9.79 4.87
CA LEU A 207 17.73 8.56 4.13
C LEU A 207 18.20 7.49 5.11
N ASN A 208 17.46 6.38 5.20
CA ASN A 208 17.79 5.26 6.09
C ASN A 208 18.36 4.11 5.26
N GLY A 209 19.68 3.94 5.34
CA GLY A 209 20.39 2.87 4.67
C GLY A 209 20.85 3.23 3.26
N THR A 210 21.47 2.27 2.62
CA THR A 210 22.07 2.40 1.30
C THR A 210 21.44 1.42 0.32
N SER A 211 21.71 1.61 -0.96
CA SER A 211 21.45 0.63 -1.98
C SER A 211 22.01 -0.74 -1.60
N TYR A 212 21.34 -1.80 -1.99
CA TYR A 212 21.66 -3.20 -1.68
C TYR A 212 21.54 -3.61 -0.19
N SER A 213 20.98 -2.72 0.66
CA SER A 213 20.69 -3.06 2.06
C SER A 213 19.40 -3.88 2.19
N THR A 214 19.34 -4.71 3.23
CA THR A 214 18.14 -5.48 3.59
C THR A 214 17.26 -4.67 4.54
N TYR A 215 15.97 -4.60 4.24
CA TYR A 215 14.95 -3.93 5.05
C TYR A 215 13.89 -4.93 5.49
N ASN A 216 13.37 -4.72 6.68
CA ASN A 216 12.15 -5.41 7.12
C ASN A 216 10.92 -4.72 6.50
N GLY A 217 9.86 -5.49 6.27
CA GLY A 217 8.59 -4.92 5.80
C GLY A 217 8.10 -3.80 6.71
N GLY A 218 7.70 -2.66 6.14
CA GLY A 218 7.31 -1.45 6.85
C GLY A 218 8.47 -0.57 7.34
N ALA A 219 9.73 -1.01 7.22
CA ALA A 219 10.88 -0.19 7.60
C ALA A 219 10.98 1.05 6.71
N LEU A 220 11.33 2.17 7.33
CA LEU A 220 11.49 3.45 6.63
C LEU A 220 12.75 3.42 5.76
N ILE A 221 12.60 3.68 4.46
CA ILE A 221 13.69 3.81 3.50
C ILE A 221 14.15 5.26 3.44
N MET A 222 13.20 6.20 3.22
CA MET A 222 13.48 7.62 3.25
C MET A 222 12.26 8.43 3.70
N SER A 223 12.51 9.64 4.18
CA SER A 223 11.49 10.63 4.48
C SER A 223 11.65 11.84 3.59
N LEU A 224 10.54 12.31 3.07
CA LEU A 224 10.44 13.55 2.34
C LEU A 224 9.86 14.64 3.25
N SER A 225 10.18 15.90 2.97
CA SER A 225 9.53 17.08 3.54
C SER A 225 8.71 17.77 2.46
N SER A 226 7.56 18.30 2.86
CA SER A 226 6.74 19.15 2.00
C SER A 226 6.08 20.22 2.87
N ASP A 227 6.46 21.48 2.67
CA ASP A 227 5.86 22.62 3.37
C ASP A 227 4.36 22.67 3.12
N ALA A 228 3.92 22.42 1.87
CA ALA A 228 2.51 22.39 1.52
C ALA A 228 1.71 21.36 2.35
N SER A 229 2.27 20.19 2.66
CA SER A 229 1.60 19.18 3.48
C SER A 229 1.54 19.57 4.95
N GLN A 230 2.54 20.31 5.45
CA GLN A 230 2.53 20.86 6.82
C GLN A 230 1.50 21.98 6.95
N ASP A 231 1.43 22.87 5.97
CA ASP A 231 0.45 23.96 5.91
C ASP A 231 -0.99 23.43 5.83
N GLU A 232 -1.24 22.35 5.05
CA GLU A 232 -2.55 21.70 5.01
C GLU A 232 -2.98 21.16 6.38
N ILE A 233 -2.07 20.57 7.15
CA ILE A 233 -2.36 20.08 8.49
C ILE A 233 -2.67 21.23 9.43
N ALA A 234 -1.87 22.29 9.40
CA ALA A 234 -2.10 23.49 10.23
C ALA A 234 -3.45 24.12 9.89
N ALA A 235 -3.80 24.25 8.62
CA ALA A 235 -5.08 24.76 8.16
C ALA A 235 -6.26 23.89 8.65
N ALA A 236 -6.14 22.56 8.54
CA ALA A 236 -7.16 21.62 9.00
C ALA A 236 -7.35 21.67 10.53
N GLN A 237 -6.26 21.80 11.31
CA GLN A 237 -6.33 21.96 12.76
C GLN A 237 -7.02 23.27 13.15
N ASN A 238 -6.70 24.36 12.46
CA ASN A 238 -7.36 25.66 12.66
C ASN A 238 -8.85 25.57 12.30
N GLY A 239 -9.21 24.83 11.24
CA GLY A 239 -10.59 24.56 10.86
C GLY A 239 -11.38 23.87 11.96
N ILE A 240 -10.82 22.82 12.59
CA ILE A 240 -11.44 22.14 13.74
C ILE A 240 -11.64 23.11 14.92
N ALA A 241 -10.63 23.93 15.24
CA ALA A 241 -10.74 24.89 16.33
C ALA A 241 -11.83 25.95 16.05
N ALA A 242 -12.01 26.37 14.80
CA ALA A 242 -13.09 27.31 14.43
C ALA A 242 -14.45 26.59 14.49
N ALA A 243 -14.60 25.39 13.96
CA ALA A 243 -15.84 24.64 14.00
C ALA A 243 -16.30 24.33 15.45
N ASN A 244 -15.38 23.99 16.34
CA ASN A 244 -15.68 23.77 17.75
C ASN A 244 -16.22 25.06 18.42
N ARG A 245 -15.66 26.24 18.14
CA ARG A 245 -16.20 27.51 18.65
C ARG A 245 -17.61 27.76 18.15
N THR A 246 -17.92 27.43 16.91
CA THR A 246 -19.27 27.54 16.36
C THR A 246 -20.24 26.61 17.08
N VAL A 247 -19.84 25.38 17.40
CA VAL A 247 -20.65 24.42 18.19
C VAL A 247 -20.91 24.97 19.60
N ASP A 248 -19.90 25.52 20.26
CA ASP A 248 -20.06 26.09 21.61
C ASP A 248 -21.01 27.30 21.60
N SER A 249 -20.90 28.18 20.61
CA SER A 249 -21.82 29.32 20.44
C SER A 249 -23.25 28.83 20.15
N ALA A 250 -23.43 27.87 19.28
CA ALA A 250 -24.74 27.30 18.96
C ALA A 250 -25.38 26.62 20.19
N LYS A 251 -24.61 25.85 20.96
CA LYS A 251 -25.08 25.25 22.23
C LYS A 251 -25.50 26.28 23.25
N THR A 252 -24.74 27.38 23.39
CA THR A 252 -25.10 28.47 24.28
C THR A 252 -26.44 29.07 23.89
N ALA A 253 -26.63 29.40 22.61
CA ALA A 253 -27.88 29.94 22.10
C ALA A 253 -29.06 28.97 22.31
N ALA A 254 -28.88 27.66 22.06
CA ALA A 254 -29.92 26.66 22.30
C ALA A 254 -30.28 26.53 23.80
N ASN A 255 -29.29 26.59 24.67
CA ASN A 255 -29.53 26.55 26.13
C ASN A 255 -30.29 27.82 26.65
N GLU A 256 -29.98 29.01 26.12
CA GLU A 256 -30.69 30.22 26.40
C GLU A 256 -32.17 30.13 25.99
N LYS A 257 -32.46 29.60 24.78
CA LYS A 257 -33.82 29.35 24.31
C LYS A 257 -34.55 28.33 25.17
N ARG A 258 -33.87 27.27 25.58
CA ARG A 258 -34.44 26.23 26.46
C ARG A 258 -34.80 26.80 27.85
N ALA A 259 -33.96 27.65 28.42
CA ALA A 259 -34.20 28.30 29.68
C ALA A 259 -35.38 29.30 29.64
N HIS A 260 -35.69 29.85 28.45
CA HIS A 260 -36.82 30.74 28.24
C HIS A 260 -38.18 30.01 28.22
N ILE A 261 -38.19 28.70 27.91
CA ILE A 261 -39.39 27.85 27.83
C ILE A 261 -39.69 27.18 29.20
N ALA A 262 -38.68 27.03 30.05
CA ALA A 262 -38.81 26.37 31.38
C ALA A 262 -39.44 27.31 32.39
#